data_262bbd299ad14f62370c9b37321a1609
#
_entry.id   262bbd299ad14f62370c9b37321a1609
#
_cell.length_a   1.000
_cell.length_b   1.000
_cell.length_c   1.000
_cell.angle_alpha   90.00
_cell.angle_beta   90.00
_cell.angle_gamma   90.00
#
_symmetry.space_group_name_H-M   'P 1'
#
loop_
_entity.id
_entity.type
_entity.pdbx_description
1 polymer ?
#
loop_
_entity_poly.entity_id
_entity_poly.type
_entity_poly.pdbx_seq_one_letter_code
_entity_poly.pdbx_strand_id
1 'polypeptide(L)'
;MAMVLRLILLTGLAMALAGCSKLFFYPMEPWVQNPENQGLSYEDVVLIHPRGLRLHGWWLPAAGDGHVRGTVYFLHGNAQNISTHLASVQWLPEQGYNVFLLDYRGYGLSEGKPKLPAVFDDVQLGL
;
A
#
# COMPACT_ATOMS: atom_id res chain seq x y z
N MET A 1 33.03 -15.17 -30.29
CA MET A 1 32.39 -16.17 -29.38
C MET A 1 32.24 -15.62 -27.95
N ALA A 2 33.30 -15.12 -27.30
CA ALA A 2 33.24 -14.58 -25.93
C ALA A 2 32.31 -13.37 -25.76
N MET A 3 32.23 -12.47 -26.74
CA MET A 3 31.36 -11.27 -26.70
C MET A 3 29.88 -11.66 -26.78
N VAL A 4 29.52 -12.61 -27.63
CA VAL A 4 28.14 -13.12 -27.75
C VAL A 4 27.70 -13.82 -26.46
N LEU A 5 28.57 -14.62 -25.86
CA LEU A 5 28.30 -15.30 -24.60
C LEU A 5 28.08 -14.29 -23.44
N ARG A 6 28.90 -13.22 -23.37
CA ARG A 6 28.72 -12.13 -22.40
C ARG A 6 27.40 -11.40 -22.59
N LEU A 7 27.00 -11.13 -23.83
CA LEU A 7 25.73 -10.47 -24.12
C LEU A 7 24.54 -11.35 -23.68
N ILE A 8 24.58 -12.66 -23.96
CA ILE A 8 23.55 -13.62 -23.55
C ILE A 8 23.45 -13.70 -22.01
N LEU A 9 24.59 -13.72 -21.31
CA LEU A 9 24.62 -13.74 -19.85
C LEU A 9 24.07 -12.44 -19.25
N LEU A 10 24.40 -11.28 -19.82
CA LEU A 10 23.88 -10.00 -19.35
C LEU A 10 22.38 -9.84 -19.61
N THR A 11 21.88 -10.27 -20.78
CA THR A 11 20.44 -10.25 -21.08
C THR A 11 19.68 -11.27 -20.22
N GLY A 12 20.22 -12.45 -19.97
CA GLY A 12 19.65 -13.44 -19.07
C GLY A 12 19.57 -12.94 -17.62
N LEU A 13 20.61 -12.28 -17.13
CA LEU A 13 20.63 -11.67 -15.80
C LEU A 13 19.63 -10.51 -15.69
N ALA A 14 19.53 -9.65 -16.72
CA ALA A 14 18.57 -8.57 -16.75
C ALA A 14 17.11 -9.07 -16.74
N MET A 15 16.83 -10.16 -17.49
CA MET A 15 15.50 -10.80 -17.47
C MET A 15 15.19 -11.48 -16.13
N ALA A 16 16.17 -12.10 -15.49
CA ALA A 16 16.03 -12.70 -14.16
C ALA A 16 15.71 -11.62 -13.10
N LEU A 17 16.36 -10.45 -13.18
CA LEU A 17 16.12 -9.33 -12.27
C LEU A 17 14.75 -8.67 -12.50
N ALA A 18 14.25 -8.64 -13.73
CA ALA A 18 12.91 -8.10 -14.04
C ALA A 18 11.76 -8.99 -13.52
N GLY A 19 12.01 -10.30 -13.29
CA GLY A 19 11.03 -11.25 -12.77
C GLY A 19 10.86 -11.27 -11.25
N CYS A 20 11.72 -10.57 -10.48
CA CYS A 20 11.82 -10.69 -9.03
C CYS A 20 10.71 -9.98 -8.24
N SER A 21 9.80 -9.22 -8.87
CA SER A 21 8.69 -8.55 -8.15
C SER A 21 7.80 -9.54 -7.37
N LYS A 22 7.60 -10.75 -7.89
CA LYS A 22 6.82 -11.80 -7.22
C LYS A 22 7.50 -12.38 -5.96
N LEU A 23 8.82 -12.26 -5.87
CA LEU A 23 9.59 -12.70 -4.69
C LEU A 23 9.67 -11.62 -3.62
N PHE A 24 9.29 -10.40 -3.96
CA PHE A 24 9.36 -9.26 -3.06
C PHE A 24 8.02 -8.91 -2.43
N PHE A 25 6.90 -9.05 -3.16
CA PHE A 25 5.57 -8.68 -2.69
C PHE A 25 4.76 -9.90 -2.29
N TYR A 26 4.16 -9.85 -1.10
CA TYR A 26 3.32 -10.90 -0.52
C TYR A 26 1.94 -10.32 -0.14
N PRO A 27 1.12 -9.92 -1.13
CA PRO A 27 -0.18 -9.34 -0.87
C PRO A 27 -1.14 -10.36 -0.28
N MET A 28 -2.03 -9.87 0.58
CA MET A 28 -3.17 -10.60 1.12
C MET A 28 -4.45 -9.83 0.76
N GLU A 29 -5.43 -10.51 0.16
CA GLU A 29 -6.73 -9.91 -0.20
C GLU A 29 -7.68 -9.82 1.00
N PRO A 30 -7.89 -10.90 1.79
CA PRO A 30 -8.84 -10.85 2.90
C PRO A 30 -8.39 -9.88 4.00
N TRP A 31 -9.37 -9.16 4.56
CA TRP A 31 -9.16 -8.41 5.79
C TRP A 31 -9.25 -9.34 7.00
N VAL A 32 -8.39 -9.14 7.97
CA VAL A 32 -8.45 -9.83 9.28
C VAL A 32 -9.28 -9.04 10.29
N GLN A 33 -9.40 -7.73 10.08
CA GLN A 33 -10.17 -6.79 10.88
C GLN A 33 -10.47 -5.53 10.07
N ASN A 34 -11.36 -4.70 10.58
CA ASN A 34 -11.60 -3.34 10.08
C ASN A 34 -11.56 -2.34 11.24
N PRO A 35 -11.50 -1.02 10.98
CA PRO A 35 -11.45 -0.02 12.05
C PRO A 35 -12.68 -0.04 12.95
N GLU A 36 -13.87 -0.35 12.43
CA GLU A 36 -15.12 -0.45 13.21
C GLU A 36 -15.01 -1.50 14.33
N ASN A 37 -14.39 -2.65 14.04
CA ASN A 37 -14.17 -3.70 15.04
C ASN A 37 -13.28 -3.24 16.20
N GLN A 38 -12.52 -2.17 16.01
CA GLN A 38 -11.67 -1.53 17.02
C GLN A 38 -12.32 -0.28 17.65
N GLY A 39 -13.59 -0.03 17.33
CA GLY A 39 -14.31 1.14 17.84
C GLY A 39 -13.86 2.47 17.22
N LEU A 40 -13.19 2.44 16.08
CA LEU A 40 -12.71 3.62 15.38
C LEU A 40 -13.72 4.11 14.35
N SER A 41 -13.93 5.41 14.28
CA SER A 41 -14.57 6.03 13.12
C SER A 41 -13.66 5.95 11.91
N TYR A 42 -14.22 5.61 10.75
CA TYR A 42 -13.44 5.56 9.51
C TYR A 42 -14.32 5.76 8.27
N GLU A 43 -13.67 6.03 7.18
CA GLU A 43 -14.27 6.10 5.84
C GLU A 43 -13.42 5.28 4.88
N ASP A 44 -14.11 4.52 4.01
CA ASP A 44 -13.45 3.88 2.87
C ASP A 44 -13.11 4.93 1.82
N VAL A 45 -11.86 4.99 1.43
CA VAL A 45 -11.37 5.89 0.38
C VAL A 45 -11.02 5.07 -0.85
N VAL A 46 -11.51 5.48 -2.02
CA VAL A 46 -11.13 4.89 -3.30
C VAL A 46 -10.43 5.94 -4.14
N LEU A 47 -9.16 5.72 -4.40
CA LEU A 47 -8.37 6.53 -5.33
C LEU A 47 -8.39 5.90 -6.72
N ILE A 48 -8.60 6.72 -7.74
CA ILE A 48 -8.56 6.27 -9.14
C ILE A 48 -7.21 6.62 -9.74
N HIS A 49 -6.41 5.60 -9.97
CA HIS A 49 -5.13 5.76 -10.64
C HIS A 49 -5.35 6.21 -12.10
N PRO A 50 -4.48 7.05 -12.71
CA PRO A 50 -4.61 7.51 -14.11
C PRO A 50 -4.76 6.38 -15.15
N ARG A 51 -4.32 5.17 -14.82
CA ARG A 51 -4.49 3.96 -15.64
C ARG A 51 -5.80 3.20 -15.37
N GLY A 52 -6.74 3.80 -14.62
CA GLY A 52 -8.05 3.24 -14.33
C GLY A 52 -8.12 2.25 -13.16
N LEU A 53 -7.02 1.94 -12.50
CA LEU A 53 -7.02 1.07 -11.32
C LEU A 53 -7.67 1.77 -10.13
N ARG A 54 -8.46 1.02 -9.39
CA ARG A 54 -9.04 1.45 -8.11
C ARG A 54 -8.13 1.02 -6.98
N LEU A 55 -7.64 1.98 -6.20
CA LEU A 55 -6.87 1.72 -4.98
C LEU A 55 -7.73 2.05 -3.78
N HIS A 56 -7.73 1.15 -2.81
CA HIS A 56 -8.52 1.26 -1.60
C HIS A 56 -7.65 1.70 -0.42
N GLY A 57 -8.21 2.49 0.45
CA GLY A 57 -7.60 2.89 1.72
C GLY A 57 -8.64 3.21 2.77
N TRP A 58 -8.18 3.43 4.01
CA TRP A 58 -8.99 3.90 5.11
C TRP A 58 -8.57 5.28 5.56
N TRP A 59 -9.56 6.16 5.70
CA TRP A 59 -9.40 7.43 6.36
C TRP A 59 -9.93 7.32 7.79
N LEU A 60 -9.08 7.53 8.78
CA LEU A 60 -9.43 7.60 10.18
C LEU A 60 -9.39 9.08 10.60
N PRO A 61 -10.55 9.73 10.85
CA PRO A 61 -10.56 11.11 11.30
C PRO A 61 -10.01 11.23 12.72
N ALA A 62 -9.35 12.35 13.00
CA ALA A 62 -8.92 12.69 14.36
C ALA A 62 -10.14 12.70 15.29
N ALA A 63 -10.00 12.07 16.45
CA ALA A 63 -10.99 12.08 17.51
C ALA A 63 -10.68 13.20 18.52
N GLY A 64 -11.70 13.59 19.32
CA GLY A 64 -11.54 14.54 20.42
C GLY A 64 -12.19 15.89 20.18
N ASP A 65 -11.61 16.94 20.71
CA ASP A 65 -12.17 18.31 20.82
C ASP A 65 -12.22 19.12 19.51
N GLY A 66 -11.96 18.48 18.39
CA GLY A 66 -12.01 19.09 17.05
C GLY A 66 -10.71 19.80 16.63
N HIS A 67 -9.69 19.79 17.45
CA HIS A 67 -8.40 20.35 17.07
C HIS A 67 -7.52 19.30 16.37
N VAL A 68 -7.48 19.33 15.03
CA VAL A 68 -6.64 18.44 14.23
C VAL A 68 -5.19 18.89 14.27
N ARG A 69 -4.30 18.03 14.76
CA ARG A 69 -2.85 18.28 14.87
C ARG A 69 -2.10 18.06 13.55
N GLY A 70 -2.65 17.24 12.68
CA GLY A 70 -2.07 16.92 11.37
C GLY A 70 -2.65 15.64 10.79
N THR A 71 -2.11 15.22 9.65
CA THR A 71 -2.48 13.99 8.97
C THR A 71 -1.26 13.08 8.83
N VAL A 72 -1.41 11.83 9.21
CA VAL A 72 -0.41 10.78 9.01
C VAL A 72 -0.82 9.96 7.80
N TYR A 73 0.01 9.93 6.77
CA TYR A 73 -0.13 9.01 5.65
C TYR A 73 0.68 7.75 5.96
N PHE A 74 0.00 6.65 6.22
CA PHE A 74 0.61 5.39 6.61
C PHE A 74 0.77 4.47 5.40
N LEU A 75 2.00 4.01 5.21
CA LEU A 75 2.40 3.08 4.15
C LEU A 75 2.83 1.76 4.78
N HIS A 76 2.10 0.69 4.51
CA HIS A 76 2.42 -0.64 5.05
C HIS A 76 3.62 -1.28 4.34
N GLY A 77 4.13 -2.37 4.89
CA GLY A 77 5.25 -3.13 4.31
C GLY A 77 4.89 -3.91 3.04
N ASN A 78 5.76 -4.81 2.63
CA ASN A 78 5.60 -5.60 1.39
C ASN A 78 4.74 -6.86 1.55
N ALA A 79 4.19 -7.11 2.73
CA ALA A 79 3.34 -8.27 3.01
C ALA A 79 1.99 -7.87 3.61
N GLN A 80 0.98 -8.72 3.43
CA GLN A 80 -0.36 -8.63 4.01
C GLN A 80 -1.20 -7.47 3.41
N ASN A 81 -1.85 -6.62 4.21
CA ASN A 81 -2.64 -5.45 3.80
C ASN A 81 -2.87 -4.50 4.99
N ILE A 82 -3.58 -3.39 4.78
CA ILE A 82 -3.82 -2.38 5.84
C ILE A 82 -4.53 -2.95 7.07
N SER A 83 -5.35 -4.01 6.93
CA SER A 83 -6.09 -4.58 8.06
C SER A 83 -5.18 -5.21 9.12
N THR A 84 -4.05 -5.78 8.72
CA THR A 84 -3.07 -6.35 9.64
C THR A 84 -2.18 -5.29 10.28
N HIS A 85 -2.05 -4.13 9.62
CA HIS A 85 -1.20 -3.02 10.07
C HIS A 85 -1.96 -1.95 10.87
N LEU A 86 -3.29 -2.06 10.98
CA LEU A 86 -4.13 -1.09 11.68
C LEU A 86 -3.64 -0.81 13.11
N ALA A 87 -3.22 -1.85 13.83
CA ALA A 87 -2.71 -1.74 15.20
C ALA A 87 -1.52 -0.78 15.36
N SER A 88 -0.76 -0.55 14.29
CA SER A 88 0.40 0.36 14.32
C SER A 88 0.00 1.84 14.43
N VAL A 89 -1.23 2.19 14.02
CA VAL A 89 -1.68 3.58 13.90
C VAL A 89 -3.04 3.87 14.55
N GLN A 90 -3.76 2.86 15.01
CA GLN A 90 -5.14 2.99 15.56
C GLN A 90 -5.25 3.92 16.77
N TRP A 91 -4.15 4.21 17.44
CA TRP A 91 -4.07 5.10 18.59
C TRP A 91 -3.91 6.58 18.22
N LEU A 92 -3.53 6.89 16.97
CA LEU A 92 -3.27 8.25 16.50
C LEU A 92 -4.51 9.15 16.47
N PRO A 93 -5.70 8.66 16.08
CA PRO A 93 -6.91 9.48 16.10
C PRO A 93 -7.20 10.09 17.48
N GLU A 94 -7.05 9.34 18.56
CA GLU A 94 -7.22 9.83 19.94
C GLU A 94 -6.19 10.89 20.33
N GLN A 95 -5.04 10.91 19.65
CA GLN A 95 -4.02 11.94 19.83
C GLN A 95 -4.24 13.18 18.94
N GLY A 96 -5.38 13.25 18.23
CA GLY A 96 -5.74 14.38 17.38
C GLY A 96 -5.14 14.34 15.97
N TYR A 97 -4.73 13.20 15.46
CA TYR A 97 -4.25 13.05 14.10
C TYR A 97 -5.27 12.35 13.20
N ASN A 98 -5.47 12.88 12.01
CA ASN A 98 -6.06 12.08 10.94
C ASN A 98 -5.05 11.02 10.47
N VAL A 99 -5.54 9.86 10.06
CA VAL A 99 -4.68 8.82 9.50
C VAL A 99 -5.26 8.34 8.18
N PHE A 100 -4.42 8.32 7.13
CA PHE A 100 -4.76 7.69 5.87
C PHE A 100 -3.89 6.45 5.68
N LEU A 101 -4.53 5.27 5.60
CA LEU A 101 -3.88 4.00 5.29
C LEU A 101 -4.22 3.63 3.86
N LEU A 102 -3.23 3.35 3.02
CA LEU A 102 -3.42 2.96 1.64
C LEU A 102 -2.96 1.52 1.41
N ASP A 103 -3.82 0.69 0.80
CA ASP A 103 -3.43 -0.56 0.17
C ASP A 103 -2.88 -0.29 -1.23
N TYR A 104 -1.63 -0.67 -1.49
CA TYR A 104 -1.05 -0.59 -2.83
C TYR A 104 -1.78 -1.53 -3.79
N ARG A 105 -1.58 -1.36 -5.10
CA ARG A 105 -2.12 -2.26 -6.11
C ARG A 105 -1.90 -3.73 -5.77
N GLY A 106 -2.98 -4.52 -5.83
CA GLY A 106 -2.98 -5.95 -5.55
C GLY A 106 -3.01 -6.34 -4.07
N TYR A 107 -3.06 -5.37 -3.15
CA TYR A 107 -3.25 -5.59 -1.71
C TYR A 107 -4.69 -5.29 -1.30
N GLY A 108 -5.23 -6.07 -0.35
CA GLY A 108 -6.56 -5.86 0.19
C GLY A 108 -7.63 -5.76 -0.91
N LEU A 109 -8.35 -4.64 -0.94
CA LEU A 109 -9.37 -4.37 -1.97
C LEU A 109 -8.83 -3.56 -3.17
N SER A 110 -7.52 -3.26 -3.21
CA SER A 110 -6.91 -2.55 -4.32
C SER A 110 -6.73 -3.47 -5.53
N GLU A 111 -7.11 -2.97 -6.71
CA GLU A 111 -6.98 -3.71 -7.96
C GLU A 111 -5.50 -3.81 -8.43
N GLY A 112 -5.26 -4.69 -9.40
CA GLY A 112 -3.98 -4.83 -10.08
C GLY A 112 -3.06 -5.87 -9.43
N LYS A 113 -1.75 -5.73 -9.71
CA LYS A 113 -0.71 -6.61 -9.16
C LYS A 113 0.49 -5.77 -8.75
N PRO A 114 1.07 -6.02 -7.56
CA PRO A 114 2.20 -5.24 -7.08
C PRO A 114 3.45 -5.52 -7.92
N LYS A 115 4.11 -4.45 -8.33
CA LYS A 115 5.38 -4.49 -9.05
C LYS A 115 6.11 -3.16 -8.93
N LEU A 116 7.43 -3.20 -8.92
CA LEU A 116 8.26 -2.00 -9.03
C LEU A 116 8.40 -1.59 -10.51
N PRO A 117 8.47 -0.29 -10.80
CA PRO A 117 8.33 0.86 -9.88
C PRO A 117 6.87 1.28 -9.61
N ALA A 118 5.89 0.59 -10.18
CA ALA A 118 4.49 1.02 -10.24
C ALA A 118 3.82 1.23 -8.85
N VAL A 119 4.31 0.56 -7.79
CA VAL A 119 3.84 0.79 -6.41
C VAL A 119 4.18 2.22 -5.94
N PHE A 120 5.26 2.83 -6.45
CA PHE A 120 5.58 4.23 -6.12
C PHE A 120 4.58 5.22 -6.73
N ASP A 121 3.98 4.88 -7.89
CA ASP A 121 2.89 5.68 -8.48
C ASP A 121 1.65 5.66 -7.56
N ASP A 122 1.36 4.50 -6.93
CA ASP A 122 0.26 4.37 -5.97
C ASP A 122 0.50 5.23 -4.72
N VAL A 123 1.72 5.20 -4.19
CA VAL A 123 2.11 6.05 -3.04
C VAL A 123 1.96 7.53 -3.38
N GLN A 124 2.41 7.93 -4.56
CA GLN A 124 2.32 9.33 -5.02
C GLN A 124 0.86 9.79 -5.19
N LEU A 125 -0.04 8.87 -5.55
CA LEU A 125 -1.46 9.19 -5.74
C LEU A 125 -2.16 9.50 -4.40
N GLY A 126 -1.68 8.95 -3.29
CA GLY A 126 -2.24 9.17 -1.95
C GLY A 126 -1.75 10.45 -1.27
N LEU A 127 -0.76 11.14 -1.85
CA LEU A 127 -0.24 12.41 -1.33
C LEU A 127 -1.09 13.61 -1.77
#